data_9a18b57a2c12501f5d3f90acef29b806
#
_entry.id   9a18b57a2c12501f5d3f90acef29b806
#
_cell.length_a   1.000
_cell.length_b   1.000
_cell.length_c   1.000
_cell.angle_alpha   90.00
_cell.angle_beta   90.00
_cell.angle_gamma   90.00
#
_symmetry.space_group_name_H-M   'P 1'
#
loop_
_entity.id
_entity.type
_entity.pdbx_description
1 polymer ?
#
loop_
_entity_poly.entity_id
_entity_poly.type
_entity_poly.pdbx_seq_one_letter_code
_entity_poly.pdbx_strand_id
1 'polypeptide(L)'
;MSRDLLLAALMLALGIPVPGAQESSPPGLPQLNLKEFDPVVREQVQEAYDSVRGKPRDADANGRVGMLLDVYKRRELAAAWYERAHQLDPEAFRWLYYLGSLQMLQGKRSDATATLRAALRLDSSYLPARLKLADNLLAAGEWEEAGAIYGAIAKEHPDSAEAHYGTGRIRAARGDLKSAVESYRTACELFPSYGAAHYGLAQVYRKLGDSAASTEQLKLRDASPNLVPPVPDPLRDEMRALDRGASSHLLRGLAFEEAGRIEDAIAEHEKALELDPDLSLAHANLIILYGRTNQPQKAEEHFRAAVRIDPNHADSYYNYGVLLLKEGKDVEAESMFRKAVEANPFHSQAYHNLGFMREKQGRLDEALEFYLKAVERQPNYPLAHFSIGRILANQKKYDEAINHFQLSLSPETDATPTYLYALAAAFARAGKREEALKYGRQAREQAAARGQTELLRSIDRDLKALEAATPR
;
A
#
# COMPACT_ATOMS: atom_id res chain seq x y z
N MET A 1 33.30 -27.95 42.18
CA MET A 1 31.94 -28.13 42.73
C MET A 1 31.77 -27.13 43.85
N SER A 2 30.85 -26.20 43.71
CA SER A 2 30.65 -25.13 44.71
C SER A 2 29.97 -25.72 45.98
N ARG A 3 30.23 -25.10 47.10
CA ARG A 3 29.75 -25.50 48.43
C ARG A 3 28.23 -25.58 48.47
N ASP A 4 27.53 -24.85 47.60
CA ASP A 4 26.05 -24.78 47.50
C ASP A 4 25.47 -26.02 46.83
N LEU A 5 26.18 -26.64 45.87
CA LEU A 5 25.71 -27.88 45.22
C LEU A 5 25.84 -29.10 46.20
N LEU A 6 26.83 -29.09 47.09
CA LEU A 6 26.97 -30.13 48.14
C LEU A 6 25.91 -29.99 49.22
N LEU A 7 25.51 -28.76 49.61
CA LEU A 7 24.41 -28.53 50.55
C LEU A 7 23.04 -28.94 49.98
N ALA A 8 22.77 -28.66 48.71
CA ALA A 8 21.55 -29.07 48.04
C ALA A 8 21.43 -30.59 47.91
N ALA A 9 22.51 -31.30 47.63
CA ALA A 9 22.55 -32.75 47.56
C ALA A 9 22.38 -33.41 48.96
N LEU A 10 22.86 -32.78 50.03
CA LEU A 10 22.73 -33.27 51.38
C LEU A 10 21.30 -33.07 51.93
N MET A 11 20.64 -31.98 51.56
CA MET A 11 19.23 -31.74 51.95
C MET A 11 18.26 -32.69 51.27
N LEU A 12 18.51 -33.05 50.00
CA LEU A 12 17.72 -34.05 49.26
C LEU A 12 17.86 -35.47 49.91
N ALA A 13 19.02 -35.82 50.45
CA ALA A 13 19.25 -37.10 51.09
C ALA A 13 18.60 -37.22 52.48
N LEU A 14 18.29 -36.10 53.13
CA LEU A 14 17.70 -36.02 54.45
C LEU A 14 16.18 -35.74 54.47
N GLY A 15 15.54 -35.68 53.28
CA GLY A 15 14.11 -35.40 53.17
C GLY A 15 13.67 -34.01 53.71
N ILE A 16 14.66 -33.08 53.84
CA ILE A 16 14.37 -31.70 54.24
C ILE A 16 13.92 -30.98 52.99
N PRO A 17 12.76 -30.30 52.96
CA PRO A 17 12.36 -29.51 51.82
C PRO A 17 13.41 -28.42 51.62
N VAL A 18 14.08 -28.47 50.44
CA VAL A 18 14.88 -27.35 49.99
C VAL A 18 13.96 -26.14 50.01
N PRO A 19 14.35 -24.99 50.64
CA PRO A 19 13.52 -23.80 50.53
C PRO A 19 13.40 -23.48 49.07
N GLY A 20 12.20 -23.74 48.52
CA GLY A 20 11.89 -23.47 47.11
C GLY A 20 12.25 -22.04 46.82
N ALA A 21 12.84 -21.80 45.67
CA ALA A 21 12.87 -20.47 45.11
C ALA A 21 11.43 -19.92 45.33
N GLN A 22 11.29 -18.89 46.14
CA GLN A 22 10.02 -18.19 46.28
C GLN A 22 9.59 -17.85 44.87
N GLU A 23 8.59 -18.56 44.33
CA GLU A 23 7.91 -18.12 43.11
C GLU A 23 7.43 -16.71 43.43
N SER A 24 8.14 -15.72 42.94
CA SER A 24 7.74 -14.33 43.05
C SER A 24 6.31 -14.27 42.52
N SER A 25 5.37 -13.85 43.35
CA SER A 25 3.99 -13.68 42.91
C SER A 25 4.01 -12.80 41.65
N PRO A 26 3.39 -13.21 40.55
CA PRO A 26 3.41 -12.41 39.35
C PRO A 26 2.87 -11.02 39.68
N PRO A 27 3.43 -9.95 39.11
CA PRO A 27 2.97 -8.59 39.36
C PRO A 27 1.46 -8.52 39.15
N GLY A 28 0.75 -7.66 39.93
CA GLY A 28 -0.70 -7.49 39.83
C GLY A 28 -1.13 -7.24 38.38
N LEU A 29 -2.36 -7.56 38.05
CA LEU A 29 -2.86 -7.30 36.68
C LEU A 29 -2.83 -5.81 36.40
N PRO A 30 -2.28 -5.36 35.22
CA PRO A 30 -2.36 -3.97 34.80
C PRO A 30 -3.81 -3.50 34.76
N GLN A 31 -4.07 -2.31 35.32
CA GLN A 31 -5.42 -1.73 35.32
C GLN A 31 -5.80 -1.26 33.92
N LEU A 32 -7.03 -1.54 33.48
CA LEU A 32 -7.58 -1.10 32.22
C LEU A 32 -8.78 -0.17 32.46
N ASN A 33 -8.75 1.02 31.85
CA ASN A 33 -9.91 1.89 31.78
C ASN A 33 -10.72 1.58 30.51
N LEU A 34 -11.67 0.67 30.62
CA LEU A 34 -12.45 0.20 29.47
C LEU A 34 -13.41 1.26 28.91
N LYS A 35 -13.66 2.36 29.63
CA LYS A 35 -14.55 3.45 29.17
C LYS A 35 -13.94 4.26 28.01
N GLU A 36 -12.64 4.13 27.79
CA GLU A 36 -11.91 4.82 26.72
C GLU A 36 -12.02 4.13 25.33
N PHE A 37 -12.67 2.96 25.29
CA PHE A 37 -12.84 2.21 24.06
C PHE A 37 -14.26 2.32 23.51
N ASP A 38 -14.38 2.29 22.18
CA ASP A 38 -15.65 2.15 21.51
C ASP A 38 -16.38 0.86 21.95
N PRO A 39 -17.72 0.82 21.90
CA PRO A 39 -18.49 -0.28 22.49
C PRO A 39 -18.04 -1.67 22.02
N VAL A 40 -17.81 -1.89 20.73
CA VAL A 40 -17.39 -3.19 20.16
C VAL A 40 -15.97 -3.57 20.59
N VAL A 41 -15.06 -2.60 20.57
CA VAL A 41 -13.68 -2.77 21.05
C VAL A 41 -13.67 -3.04 22.55
N ARG A 42 -14.50 -2.33 23.29
CA ARG A 42 -14.65 -2.50 24.75
C ARG A 42 -15.08 -3.91 25.10
N GLU A 43 -16.08 -4.45 24.43
CA GLU A 43 -16.55 -5.83 24.64
C GLU A 43 -15.42 -6.82 24.40
N GLN A 44 -14.71 -6.70 23.28
CA GLN A 44 -13.59 -7.59 22.93
C GLN A 44 -12.43 -7.52 23.93
N VAL A 45 -12.06 -6.32 24.38
CA VAL A 45 -11.02 -6.13 25.40
C VAL A 45 -11.47 -6.63 26.75
N GLN A 46 -12.77 -6.43 27.11
CA GLN A 46 -13.35 -6.94 28.35
C GLN A 46 -13.33 -8.47 28.38
N GLU A 47 -13.76 -9.14 27.31
CA GLU A 47 -13.73 -10.62 27.21
C GLU A 47 -12.31 -11.16 27.43
N ALA A 48 -11.31 -10.55 26.76
CA ALA A 48 -9.92 -10.96 26.92
C ALA A 48 -9.41 -10.70 28.36
N TYR A 49 -9.77 -9.57 28.96
CA TYR A 49 -9.41 -9.25 30.34
C TYR A 49 -10.06 -10.17 31.36
N ASP A 50 -11.32 -10.54 31.17
CA ASP A 50 -12.01 -11.49 32.03
C ASP A 50 -11.43 -12.91 31.89
N SER A 51 -10.98 -13.31 30.71
CA SER A 51 -10.19 -14.54 30.50
C SER A 51 -8.93 -14.55 31.37
N VAL A 52 -8.19 -13.44 31.40
CA VAL A 52 -7.01 -13.32 32.27
C VAL A 52 -7.38 -13.37 33.76
N ARG A 53 -8.49 -12.71 34.14
CA ARG A 53 -8.95 -12.78 35.54
C ARG A 53 -9.26 -14.21 36.00
N GLY A 54 -9.79 -15.03 35.08
CA GLY A 54 -10.02 -16.46 35.30
C GLY A 54 -8.73 -17.31 35.35
N LYS A 55 -7.71 -16.89 34.58
CA LYS A 55 -6.42 -17.57 34.42
C LYS A 55 -5.24 -16.61 34.50
N PRO A 56 -4.91 -16.03 35.66
CA PRO A 56 -3.94 -14.92 35.74
C PRO A 56 -2.50 -15.29 35.35
N ARG A 57 -2.17 -16.58 35.36
CA ARG A 57 -0.84 -17.11 34.99
C ARG A 57 -0.75 -17.68 33.57
N ASP A 58 -1.81 -17.57 32.79
CA ASP A 58 -1.83 -18.01 31.40
C ASP A 58 -1.15 -16.94 30.53
N ALA A 59 0.04 -17.25 29.96
CA ALA A 59 0.81 -16.33 29.14
C ALA A 59 0.07 -15.91 27.87
N ASP A 60 -0.63 -16.84 27.20
CA ASP A 60 -1.38 -16.56 25.98
C ASP A 60 -2.58 -15.64 26.27
N ALA A 61 -3.31 -15.87 27.37
CA ALA A 61 -4.39 -14.97 27.75
C ALA A 61 -3.87 -13.54 28.02
N ASN A 62 -2.76 -13.40 28.74
CA ASN A 62 -2.13 -12.11 29.01
C ASN A 62 -1.64 -11.46 27.70
N GLY A 63 -0.93 -12.21 26.85
CA GLY A 63 -0.44 -11.75 25.57
C GLY A 63 -1.55 -11.31 24.61
N ARG A 64 -2.71 -12.01 24.63
CA ARG A 64 -3.88 -11.63 23.82
C ARG A 64 -4.44 -10.26 24.21
N VAL A 65 -4.46 -9.91 25.51
CA VAL A 65 -4.82 -8.54 25.93
C VAL A 65 -3.81 -7.54 25.37
N GLY A 66 -2.50 -7.85 25.43
CA GLY A 66 -1.45 -7.03 24.82
C GLY A 66 -1.67 -6.81 23.33
N MET A 67 -1.97 -7.90 22.58
CA MET A 67 -2.25 -7.82 21.13
C MET A 67 -3.46 -6.92 20.82
N LEU A 68 -4.55 -7.03 21.55
CA LEU A 68 -5.72 -6.17 21.36
C LEU A 68 -5.40 -4.71 21.66
N LEU A 69 -4.70 -4.43 22.75
CA LEU A 69 -4.30 -3.07 23.09
C LEU A 69 -3.36 -2.46 22.05
N ASP A 70 -2.46 -3.26 21.46
CA ASP A 70 -1.55 -2.81 20.39
C ASP A 70 -2.32 -2.50 19.09
N VAL A 71 -3.23 -3.37 18.68
CA VAL A 71 -4.14 -3.17 17.54
C VAL A 71 -4.89 -1.84 17.68
N TYR A 72 -5.42 -1.56 18.87
CA TYR A 72 -6.14 -0.32 19.15
C TYR A 72 -5.25 0.84 19.62
N LYS A 73 -3.94 0.77 19.32
CA LYS A 73 -2.93 1.84 19.52
C LYS A 73 -2.75 2.28 20.98
N ARG A 74 -3.09 1.43 21.95
CA ARG A 74 -2.84 1.64 23.40
C ARG A 74 -1.45 1.10 23.77
N ARG A 75 -0.43 1.63 23.14
CA ARG A 75 0.93 1.08 23.09
C ARG A 75 1.61 0.90 24.45
N GLU A 76 1.44 1.85 25.38
CA GLU A 76 2.03 1.76 26.72
C GLU A 76 1.43 0.61 27.52
N LEU A 77 0.11 0.47 27.42
CA LEU A 77 -0.60 -0.63 28.09
C LEU A 77 -0.23 -1.96 27.45
N ALA A 78 -0.18 -2.04 26.13
CA ALA A 78 0.20 -3.24 25.40
C ALA A 78 1.59 -3.75 25.82
N ALA A 79 2.58 -2.86 25.96
CA ALA A 79 3.92 -3.21 26.41
C ALA A 79 3.91 -3.94 27.76
N ALA A 80 3.20 -3.41 28.74
CA ALA A 80 3.11 -4.03 30.07
C ALA A 80 2.50 -5.44 30.02
N TRP A 81 1.54 -5.68 29.11
CA TRP A 81 0.93 -6.99 28.93
C TRP A 81 1.83 -7.97 28.20
N TYR A 82 2.62 -7.53 27.22
CA TYR A 82 3.63 -8.35 26.56
C TYR A 82 4.77 -8.73 27.52
N GLU A 83 5.25 -7.76 28.34
CA GLU A 83 6.26 -8.02 29.37
C GLU A 83 5.77 -9.07 30.36
N ARG A 84 4.52 -8.96 30.80
CA ARG A 84 3.90 -9.94 31.71
C ARG A 84 3.75 -11.30 31.03
N ALA A 85 3.32 -11.37 29.79
CA ALA A 85 3.21 -12.62 29.04
C ALA A 85 4.57 -13.32 28.91
N HIS A 86 5.62 -12.56 28.60
CA HIS A 86 6.98 -13.09 28.57
C HIS A 86 7.49 -13.56 29.94
N GLN A 87 7.17 -12.85 31.04
CA GLN A 87 7.51 -13.31 32.39
C GLN A 87 6.84 -14.63 32.77
N LEU A 88 5.62 -14.88 32.25
CA LEU A 88 4.85 -16.09 32.50
C LEU A 88 5.32 -17.26 31.62
N ASP A 89 5.77 -16.98 30.40
CA ASP A 89 6.38 -17.94 29.49
C ASP A 89 7.62 -17.33 28.83
N PRO A 90 8.81 -17.47 29.44
CA PRO A 90 10.05 -16.92 28.93
C PRO A 90 10.55 -17.55 27.62
N GLU A 91 10.08 -18.75 27.27
CA GLU A 91 10.47 -19.48 26.07
C GLU A 91 9.60 -19.13 24.85
N ALA A 92 8.49 -18.40 25.06
CA ALA A 92 7.61 -17.97 23.98
C ALA A 92 8.21 -16.78 23.23
N PHE A 93 8.79 -17.03 22.03
CA PHE A 93 9.35 -16.06 21.10
C PHE A 93 8.42 -14.89 20.82
N ARG A 94 7.11 -15.17 20.62
CA ARG A 94 6.11 -14.22 20.14
C ARG A 94 5.97 -12.98 21.03
N TRP A 95 6.06 -13.12 22.34
CA TRP A 95 5.86 -11.99 23.25
C TRP A 95 7.00 -11.00 23.19
N LEU A 96 8.24 -11.47 23.09
CA LEU A 96 9.40 -10.61 22.86
C LEU A 96 9.37 -9.98 21.47
N TYR A 97 8.94 -10.70 20.45
CA TYR A 97 8.81 -10.15 19.11
C TYR A 97 7.78 -9.00 19.05
N TYR A 98 6.59 -9.18 19.65
CA TYR A 98 5.59 -8.11 19.73
C TYR A 98 6.10 -6.93 20.54
N LEU A 99 6.68 -7.18 21.72
CA LEU A 99 7.23 -6.12 22.58
C LEU A 99 8.32 -5.32 21.87
N GLY A 100 9.31 -5.98 21.27
CA GLY A 100 10.39 -5.31 20.53
C GLY A 100 9.88 -4.51 19.34
N SER A 101 8.91 -5.05 18.59
CA SER A 101 8.25 -4.34 17.50
C SER A 101 7.51 -3.10 17.99
N LEU A 102 6.83 -3.19 19.12
CA LEU A 102 6.11 -2.08 19.74
C LEU A 102 7.07 -1.00 20.26
N GLN A 103 8.18 -1.39 20.89
CA GLN A 103 9.22 -0.47 21.36
C GLN A 103 9.86 0.32 20.22
N MET A 104 10.04 -0.29 19.03
CA MET A 104 10.46 0.43 17.82
C MET A 104 9.45 1.53 17.45
N LEU A 105 8.15 1.23 17.46
CA LEU A 105 7.08 2.20 17.17
C LEU A 105 6.99 3.33 18.21
N GLN A 106 7.42 3.07 19.44
CA GLN A 106 7.51 4.06 20.52
C GLN A 106 8.81 4.89 20.45
N GLY A 107 9.74 4.56 19.54
CA GLY A 107 11.05 5.20 19.45
C GLY A 107 12.05 4.78 20.54
N LYS A 108 11.74 3.76 21.35
CA LYS A 108 12.58 3.19 22.41
C LYS A 108 13.65 2.25 21.82
N ARG A 109 14.59 2.83 21.04
CA ARG A 109 15.52 2.05 20.19
C ARG A 109 16.40 1.08 20.99
N SER A 110 16.95 1.52 22.12
CA SER A 110 17.79 0.67 22.96
C SER A 110 17.05 -0.55 23.49
N ASP A 111 15.82 -0.33 24.01
CA ASP A 111 14.99 -1.39 24.54
C ASP A 111 14.57 -2.35 23.44
N ALA A 112 14.16 -1.82 22.27
CA ALA A 112 13.82 -2.62 21.10
C ALA A 112 14.98 -3.50 20.63
N THR A 113 16.21 -2.96 20.58
CA THR A 113 17.40 -3.75 20.25
C THR A 113 17.59 -4.91 21.23
N ALA A 114 17.55 -4.63 22.53
CA ALA A 114 17.72 -5.65 23.57
C ALA A 114 16.65 -6.73 23.49
N THR A 115 15.39 -6.31 23.32
CA THR A 115 14.23 -7.21 23.26
C THR A 115 14.23 -8.06 22.00
N LEU A 116 14.53 -7.47 20.81
CA LEU A 116 14.60 -8.24 19.56
C LEU A 116 15.80 -9.21 19.54
N ARG A 117 16.94 -8.84 20.14
CA ARG A 117 18.05 -9.79 20.34
C ARG A 117 17.63 -10.95 21.25
N ALA A 118 16.87 -10.67 22.31
CA ALA A 118 16.33 -11.72 23.17
C ALA A 118 15.35 -12.63 22.42
N ALA A 119 14.45 -12.07 21.62
CA ALA A 119 13.58 -12.85 20.76
C ALA A 119 14.36 -13.76 19.81
N LEU A 120 15.36 -13.23 19.11
CA LEU A 120 16.19 -13.98 18.15
C LEU A 120 17.11 -15.02 18.77
N ARG A 121 17.31 -15.02 20.11
CA ARG A 121 17.90 -16.17 20.82
C ARG A 121 16.97 -17.36 20.91
N LEU A 122 15.67 -17.13 20.93
CA LEU A 122 14.63 -18.18 20.97
C LEU A 122 14.30 -18.71 19.57
N ASP A 123 14.22 -17.82 18.58
CA ASP A 123 14.06 -18.19 17.18
C ASP A 123 14.92 -17.28 16.30
N SER A 124 16.12 -17.75 15.94
CA SER A 124 17.08 -17.02 15.12
C SER A 124 16.69 -16.97 13.64
N SER A 125 15.71 -17.77 13.20
CA SER A 125 15.31 -17.91 11.82
C SER A 125 14.19 -16.94 11.40
N TYR A 126 13.49 -16.33 12.36
CA TYR A 126 12.32 -15.51 12.07
C TYR A 126 12.70 -14.22 11.33
N LEU A 127 12.54 -14.26 10.00
CA LEU A 127 12.97 -13.19 9.09
C LEU A 127 12.43 -11.80 9.47
N PRO A 128 11.14 -11.61 9.82
CA PRO A 128 10.65 -10.29 10.21
C PRO A 128 11.37 -9.68 11.42
N ALA A 129 11.74 -10.49 12.42
CA ALA A 129 12.47 -10.01 13.58
C ALA A 129 13.92 -9.62 13.24
N ARG A 130 14.58 -10.39 12.37
CA ARG A 130 15.94 -10.07 11.87
C ARG A 130 15.96 -8.75 11.11
N LEU A 131 15.02 -8.54 10.21
CA LEU A 131 14.88 -7.28 9.46
C LEU A 131 14.61 -6.10 10.40
N LYS A 132 13.67 -6.24 11.35
CA LYS A 132 13.38 -5.20 12.35
C LYS A 132 14.60 -4.86 13.21
N LEU A 133 15.37 -5.86 13.65
CA LEU A 133 16.59 -5.62 14.41
C LEU A 133 17.61 -4.86 13.57
N ALA A 134 17.82 -5.28 12.31
CA ALA A 134 18.76 -4.61 11.41
C ALA A 134 18.36 -3.15 11.13
N ASP A 135 17.06 -2.89 10.89
CA ASP A 135 16.52 -1.53 10.71
C ASP A 135 16.72 -0.67 11.95
N ASN A 136 16.45 -1.22 13.14
CA ASN A 136 16.60 -0.50 14.39
C ASN A 136 18.08 -0.17 14.69
N LEU A 137 18.97 -1.11 14.46
CA LEU A 137 20.44 -0.92 14.58
C LEU A 137 20.94 0.14 13.59
N LEU A 138 20.50 0.07 12.33
CA LEU A 138 20.86 1.06 11.33
C LEU A 138 20.39 2.46 11.71
N ALA A 139 19.19 2.58 12.26
CA ALA A 139 18.65 3.84 12.75
C ALA A 139 19.36 4.36 14.02
N ALA A 140 19.99 3.47 14.80
CA ALA A 140 20.81 3.79 15.95
C ALA A 140 22.28 4.14 15.58
N GLY A 141 22.68 3.95 14.30
CA GLY A 141 24.06 4.16 13.85
C GLY A 141 24.98 2.95 14.05
N GLU A 142 24.45 1.80 14.44
CA GLU A 142 25.19 0.54 14.65
C GLU A 142 25.34 -0.21 13.31
N TRP A 143 26.03 0.43 12.36
CA TRP A 143 26.06 0.02 10.94
C TRP A 143 26.77 -1.31 10.69
N GLU A 144 27.71 -1.70 11.55
CA GLU A 144 28.47 -2.95 11.37
C GLU A 144 27.59 -4.16 11.65
N GLU A 145 26.89 -4.13 12.78
CA GLU A 145 25.98 -5.23 13.14
C GLU A 145 24.76 -5.28 12.19
N ALA A 146 24.15 -4.13 11.88
CA ALA A 146 23.09 -4.06 10.89
C ALA A 146 23.53 -4.66 9.55
N GLY A 147 24.74 -4.33 9.09
CA GLY A 147 25.29 -4.85 7.83
C GLY A 147 25.53 -6.35 7.86
N ALA A 148 25.97 -6.90 8.99
CA ALA A 148 26.13 -8.34 9.16
C ALA A 148 24.79 -9.06 9.05
N ILE A 149 23.73 -8.51 9.69
CA ILE A 149 22.39 -9.10 9.64
C ILE A 149 21.79 -9.03 8.23
N TYR A 150 21.81 -7.87 7.56
CA TYR A 150 21.29 -7.76 6.17
C TYR A 150 22.08 -8.65 5.21
N GLY A 151 23.43 -8.72 5.36
CA GLY A 151 24.27 -9.58 4.54
C GLY A 151 23.96 -11.07 4.72
N ALA A 152 23.68 -11.50 5.94
CA ALA A 152 23.25 -12.87 6.23
C ALA A 152 21.87 -13.14 5.61
N ILE A 153 20.92 -12.20 5.77
CA ILE A 153 19.59 -12.34 5.15
C ILE A 153 19.70 -12.41 3.62
N ALA A 154 20.45 -11.50 2.98
CA ALA A 154 20.62 -11.50 1.53
C ALA A 154 21.28 -12.77 0.98
N LYS A 155 22.09 -13.46 1.79
CA LYS A 155 22.68 -14.75 1.44
C LYS A 155 21.69 -15.91 1.57
N GLU A 156 20.87 -15.91 2.61
CA GLU A 156 19.87 -16.95 2.89
C GLU A 156 18.61 -16.74 2.06
N HIS A 157 18.22 -15.49 1.80
CA HIS A 157 17.06 -15.01 1.06
C HIS A 157 17.52 -14.03 -0.03
N PRO A 158 18.08 -14.51 -1.16
CA PRO A 158 18.59 -13.64 -2.23
C PRO A 158 17.50 -12.78 -2.89
N ASP A 159 16.25 -13.15 -2.70
CA ASP A 159 15.03 -12.47 -3.15
C ASP A 159 14.49 -11.41 -2.18
N SER A 160 15.15 -11.20 -1.03
CA SER A 160 14.73 -10.15 -0.10
C SER A 160 15.16 -8.76 -0.58
N ALA A 161 14.22 -8.03 -1.17
CA ALA A 161 14.43 -6.64 -1.58
C ALA A 161 14.81 -5.74 -0.39
N GLU A 162 14.25 -6.00 0.80
CA GLU A 162 14.57 -5.25 2.03
C GLU A 162 16.02 -5.42 2.46
N ALA A 163 16.56 -6.65 2.39
CA ALA A 163 17.94 -6.90 2.77
C ALA A 163 18.92 -6.20 1.82
N HIS A 164 18.64 -6.22 0.52
CA HIS A 164 19.41 -5.48 -0.47
C HIS A 164 19.28 -3.96 -0.28
N TYR A 165 18.09 -3.46 0.00
CA TYR A 165 17.87 -2.05 0.31
C TYR A 165 18.64 -1.61 1.57
N GLY A 166 18.56 -2.37 2.66
CA GLY A 166 19.30 -2.12 3.89
C GLY A 166 20.83 -2.12 3.67
N THR A 167 21.33 -3.07 2.90
CA THR A 167 22.74 -3.13 2.48
C THR A 167 23.13 -1.89 1.68
N GLY A 168 22.29 -1.45 0.75
CA GLY A 168 22.49 -0.24 -0.03
C GLY A 168 22.59 1.02 0.86
N ARG A 169 21.74 1.15 1.86
CA ARG A 169 21.77 2.26 2.84
C ARG A 169 23.11 2.31 3.59
N ILE A 170 23.60 1.17 4.06
CA ILE A 170 24.86 1.08 4.79
C ILE A 170 26.04 1.43 3.88
N ARG A 171 26.10 0.87 2.65
CA ARG A 171 27.15 1.15 1.68
C ARG A 171 27.20 2.63 1.30
N ALA A 172 26.03 3.24 1.07
CA ALA A 172 25.89 4.66 0.79
C ALA A 172 26.34 5.56 1.96
N ALA A 173 26.05 5.17 3.21
CA ALA A 173 26.47 5.87 4.41
C ALA A 173 27.99 5.79 4.62
N ARG A 174 28.62 4.66 4.27
CA ARG A 174 30.08 4.47 4.32
C ARG A 174 30.83 5.12 3.14
N GLY A 175 30.11 5.70 2.17
CA GLY A 175 30.71 6.32 0.99
C GLY A 175 31.09 5.34 -0.12
N ASP A 176 30.80 4.06 0.02
CA ASP A 176 30.94 3.07 -1.06
C ASP A 176 29.75 3.18 -2.04
N LEU A 177 29.79 4.26 -2.83
CA LEU A 177 28.70 4.63 -3.69
C LEU A 177 28.48 3.62 -4.83
N LYS A 178 29.55 2.98 -5.35
CA LYS A 178 29.43 2.01 -6.44
C LYS A 178 28.68 0.75 -5.98
N SER A 179 29.10 0.16 -4.88
CA SER A 179 28.42 -1.00 -4.32
C SER A 179 27.03 -0.67 -3.78
N ALA A 180 26.79 0.58 -3.36
CA ALA A 180 25.45 1.04 -2.98
C ALA A 180 24.50 1.05 -4.19
N VAL A 181 24.95 1.50 -5.38
CA VAL A 181 24.17 1.42 -6.62
C VAL A 181 23.77 -0.01 -6.92
N GLU A 182 24.70 -0.96 -6.85
CA GLU A 182 24.39 -2.38 -7.08
C GLU A 182 23.31 -2.91 -6.14
N SER A 183 23.46 -2.62 -4.84
CA SER A 183 22.49 -3.09 -3.83
C SER A 183 21.10 -2.50 -4.03
N TYR A 184 21.00 -1.19 -4.29
CA TYR A 184 19.71 -0.55 -4.54
C TYR A 184 19.08 -1.01 -5.86
N ARG A 185 19.89 -1.24 -6.91
CA ARG A 185 19.40 -1.81 -8.17
C ARG A 185 18.77 -3.18 -7.95
N THR A 186 19.48 -4.08 -7.26
CA THR A 186 18.94 -5.39 -6.94
C THR A 186 17.62 -5.27 -6.17
N ALA A 187 17.52 -4.36 -5.19
CA ALA A 187 16.26 -4.13 -4.48
C ALA A 187 15.13 -3.66 -5.41
N CYS A 188 15.42 -2.76 -6.37
CA CYS A 188 14.46 -2.29 -7.37
C CYS A 188 14.10 -3.37 -8.41
N GLU A 189 15.03 -4.25 -8.77
CA GLU A 189 14.78 -5.38 -9.69
C GLU A 189 13.86 -6.42 -9.03
N LEU A 190 14.08 -6.72 -7.76
CA LEU A 190 13.25 -7.64 -6.97
C LEU A 190 11.86 -7.07 -6.68
N PHE A 191 11.77 -5.78 -6.46
CA PHE A 191 10.49 -5.09 -6.23
C PHE A 191 10.45 -3.74 -6.96
N PRO A 192 10.00 -3.70 -8.23
CA PRO A 192 10.06 -2.51 -9.08
C PRO A 192 9.30 -1.28 -8.56
N SER A 193 8.37 -1.48 -7.64
CA SER A 193 7.61 -0.39 -7.01
C SER A 193 8.19 0.06 -5.65
N TYR A 194 9.44 -0.30 -5.35
CA TYR A 194 10.08 0.04 -4.08
C TYR A 194 10.52 1.51 -4.03
N GLY A 195 9.60 2.42 -3.74
CA GLY A 195 9.84 3.86 -3.76
C GLY A 195 11.05 4.30 -2.92
N ALA A 196 11.25 3.71 -1.73
CA ALA A 196 12.41 4.02 -0.88
C ALA A 196 13.75 3.58 -1.49
N ALA A 197 13.80 2.45 -2.22
CA ALA A 197 15.00 2.00 -2.91
C ALA A 197 15.33 2.89 -4.10
N HIS A 198 14.33 3.28 -4.90
CA HIS A 198 14.49 4.27 -5.98
C HIS A 198 14.99 5.61 -5.45
N TYR A 199 14.47 6.08 -4.31
CA TYR A 199 14.97 7.30 -3.69
C TYR A 199 16.43 7.18 -3.25
N GLY A 200 16.79 6.06 -2.60
CA GLY A 200 18.18 5.77 -2.21
C GLY A 200 19.13 5.76 -3.40
N LEU A 201 18.71 5.10 -4.48
CA LEU A 201 19.46 5.01 -5.74
C LEU A 201 19.64 6.39 -6.39
N ALA A 202 18.59 7.20 -6.42
CA ALA A 202 18.63 8.57 -6.93
C ALA A 202 19.64 9.45 -6.16
N GLN A 203 19.65 9.34 -4.81
CA GLN A 203 20.60 10.08 -3.97
C GLN A 203 22.06 9.67 -4.25
N VAL A 204 22.30 8.39 -4.49
CA VAL A 204 23.63 7.88 -4.81
C VAL A 204 24.07 8.36 -6.21
N TYR A 205 23.21 8.29 -7.22
CA TYR A 205 23.51 8.82 -8.55
C TYR A 205 23.82 10.32 -8.53
N ARG A 206 23.07 11.10 -7.75
CA ARG A 206 23.34 12.52 -7.56
C ARG A 206 24.75 12.77 -6.97
N LYS A 207 25.17 11.98 -5.97
CA LYS A 207 26.52 12.07 -5.38
C LYS A 207 27.62 11.66 -6.38
N LEU A 208 27.31 10.76 -7.31
CA LEU A 208 28.21 10.36 -8.40
C LEU A 208 28.25 11.33 -9.58
N GLY A 209 27.40 12.39 -9.58
CA GLY A 209 27.29 13.37 -10.65
C GLY A 209 26.41 12.94 -11.83
N ASP A 210 25.73 11.80 -11.76
CA ASP A 210 24.81 11.32 -12.77
C ASP A 210 23.40 11.88 -12.53
N SER A 211 23.19 13.11 -12.98
CA SER A 211 21.91 13.82 -12.82
C SER A 211 20.78 13.18 -13.63
N ALA A 212 21.09 12.57 -14.79
CA ALA A 212 20.10 11.95 -15.65
C ALA A 212 19.52 10.69 -14.97
N ALA A 213 20.39 9.78 -14.52
CA ALA A 213 19.99 8.59 -13.79
C ALA A 213 19.26 8.95 -12.46
N SER A 214 19.72 9.99 -11.74
CA SER A 214 19.05 10.45 -10.53
C SER A 214 17.61 10.89 -10.81
N THR A 215 17.40 11.69 -11.88
CA THR A 215 16.05 12.18 -12.25
C THR A 215 15.12 11.03 -12.63
N GLU A 216 15.62 10.03 -13.35
CA GLU A 216 14.83 8.86 -13.73
C GLU A 216 14.37 8.06 -12.50
N GLN A 217 15.26 7.84 -11.54
CA GLN A 217 14.91 7.12 -10.30
C GLN A 217 13.92 7.92 -9.44
N LEU A 218 13.97 9.25 -9.45
CA LEU A 218 12.97 10.08 -8.74
C LEU A 218 11.59 9.96 -9.36
N LYS A 219 11.47 9.86 -10.70
CA LYS A 219 10.18 9.61 -11.37
C LYS A 219 9.58 8.26 -10.95
N LEU A 220 10.41 7.20 -10.87
CA LEU A 220 9.96 5.87 -10.43
C LEU A 220 9.53 5.89 -8.96
N ARG A 221 10.26 6.61 -8.09
CA ARG A 221 9.85 6.85 -6.71
C ARG A 221 8.49 7.54 -6.64
N ASP A 222 8.27 8.59 -7.43
CA ASP A 222 7.03 9.38 -7.41
C ASP A 222 5.81 8.59 -7.92
N ALA A 223 6.03 7.60 -8.77
CA ALA A 223 4.99 6.67 -9.22
C ALA A 223 4.51 5.71 -8.11
N SER A 224 5.36 5.41 -7.11
CA SER A 224 5.05 4.46 -6.03
C SER A 224 5.75 4.83 -4.71
N PRO A 225 5.48 6.00 -4.12
CA PRO A 225 6.31 6.57 -3.07
C PRO A 225 6.30 5.78 -1.76
N ASN A 226 5.23 5.07 -1.46
CA ASN A 226 4.99 4.41 -0.16
C ASN A 226 4.91 2.89 -0.24
N LEU A 227 5.11 2.29 -1.41
CA LEU A 227 5.09 0.84 -1.53
C LEU A 227 6.37 0.24 -0.96
N VAL A 228 6.21 -0.81 -0.17
CA VAL A 228 7.28 -1.61 0.42
C VAL A 228 7.07 -3.08 0.04
N PRO A 229 8.16 -3.85 -0.12
CA PRO A 229 8.06 -5.28 -0.39
C PRO A 229 7.27 -6.00 0.69
N PRO A 230 6.42 -6.97 0.35
CA PRO A 230 5.70 -7.77 1.32
C PRO A 230 6.65 -8.77 1.99
N VAL A 231 6.79 -8.69 3.31
CA VAL A 231 7.47 -9.71 4.12
C VAL A 231 6.42 -10.50 4.87
N PRO A 232 6.30 -11.82 4.63
CA PRO A 232 5.38 -12.66 5.38
C PRO A 232 5.66 -12.58 6.89
N ASP A 233 4.68 -12.17 7.67
CA ASP A 233 4.77 -12.01 9.13
C ASP A 233 3.53 -12.61 9.79
N PRO A 234 3.47 -13.96 9.96
CA PRO A 234 2.29 -14.65 10.50
C PRO A 234 1.83 -14.14 11.86
N LEU A 235 2.77 -13.73 12.73
CA LEU A 235 2.44 -13.18 14.03
C LEU A 235 1.73 -11.82 13.92
N ARG A 236 2.19 -10.98 13.00
CA ARG A 236 1.55 -9.70 12.73
C ARG A 236 0.17 -9.87 12.09
N ASP A 237 0.03 -10.87 11.23
CA ASP A 237 -1.26 -11.18 10.58
C ASP A 237 -2.27 -11.73 11.61
N GLU A 238 -1.81 -12.58 12.54
CA GLU A 238 -2.63 -13.01 13.69
C GLU A 238 -3.11 -11.82 14.51
N MET A 239 -2.23 -10.87 14.81
CA MET A 239 -2.59 -9.67 15.55
C MET A 239 -3.58 -8.79 14.76
N ARG A 240 -3.37 -8.60 13.45
CA ARG A 240 -4.28 -7.83 12.58
C ARG A 240 -5.67 -8.45 12.50
N ALA A 241 -5.76 -9.79 12.54
CA ALA A 241 -7.04 -10.49 12.52
C ALA A 241 -7.91 -10.23 13.76
N LEU A 242 -7.33 -9.67 14.82
CA LEU A 242 -8.07 -9.23 16.02
C LEU A 242 -8.76 -7.88 15.84
N ASP A 243 -8.37 -7.10 14.83
CA ASP A 243 -8.95 -5.77 14.61
C ASP A 243 -10.41 -5.88 14.13
N ARG A 244 -11.32 -5.42 14.97
CA ARG A 244 -12.76 -5.29 14.68
C ARG A 244 -13.20 -3.83 14.59
N GLY A 245 -12.27 -2.90 14.49
CA GLY A 245 -12.57 -1.47 14.41
C GLY A 245 -13.02 -1.04 13.00
N ALA A 246 -13.56 0.17 12.92
CA ALA A 246 -14.04 0.77 11.67
C ALA A 246 -12.98 0.77 10.55
N SER A 247 -11.73 1.07 10.89
CA SER A 247 -10.61 1.06 9.91
C SER A 247 -10.36 -0.31 9.31
N SER A 248 -10.52 -1.40 10.09
CA SER A 248 -10.34 -2.76 9.59
C SER A 248 -11.45 -3.16 8.63
N HIS A 249 -12.70 -2.80 8.92
CA HIS A 249 -13.83 -2.99 8.02
C HIS A 249 -13.63 -2.18 6.73
N LEU A 250 -13.18 -0.93 6.83
CA LEU A 250 -12.84 -0.11 5.66
C LEU A 250 -11.80 -0.78 4.75
N LEU A 251 -10.69 -1.27 5.32
CA LEU A 251 -9.63 -1.94 4.55
C LEU A 251 -10.10 -3.24 3.89
N ARG A 252 -10.95 -4.03 4.58
CA ARG A 252 -11.55 -5.22 3.97
C ARG A 252 -12.51 -4.87 2.84
N GLY A 253 -13.28 -3.78 3.01
CA GLY A 253 -14.14 -3.24 1.95
C GLY A 253 -13.33 -2.92 0.69
N LEU A 254 -12.23 -2.19 0.83
CA LEU A 254 -11.31 -1.87 -0.28
C LEU A 254 -10.75 -3.14 -0.95
N ALA A 255 -10.33 -4.14 -0.16
CA ALA A 255 -9.84 -5.40 -0.72
C ALA A 255 -10.92 -6.17 -1.50
N PHE A 256 -12.19 -6.13 -1.05
CA PHE A 256 -13.30 -6.70 -1.79
C PHE A 256 -13.62 -5.91 -3.08
N GLU A 257 -13.45 -4.59 -3.06
CA GLU A 257 -13.58 -3.77 -4.28
C GLU A 257 -12.55 -4.16 -5.34
N GLU A 258 -11.27 -4.31 -4.94
CA GLU A 258 -10.19 -4.77 -5.83
C GLU A 258 -10.45 -6.16 -6.39
N ALA A 259 -11.04 -7.05 -5.58
CA ALA A 259 -11.45 -8.40 -6.00
C ALA A 259 -12.75 -8.42 -6.83
N GLY A 260 -13.40 -7.27 -7.07
CA GLY A 260 -14.67 -7.17 -7.79
C GLY A 260 -15.90 -7.68 -7.02
N ARG A 261 -15.77 -7.94 -5.72
CA ARG A 261 -16.82 -8.46 -4.82
C ARG A 261 -17.62 -7.30 -4.22
N ILE A 262 -18.48 -6.73 -5.04
CA ILE A 262 -19.14 -5.44 -4.75
C ILE A 262 -20.06 -5.50 -3.52
N GLU A 263 -20.87 -6.55 -3.38
CA GLU A 263 -21.82 -6.73 -2.27
C GLU A 263 -21.08 -6.89 -0.93
N ASP A 264 -19.97 -7.64 -0.94
CA ASP A 264 -19.13 -7.82 0.25
C ASP A 264 -18.43 -6.50 0.63
N ALA A 265 -17.99 -5.72 -0.36
CA ALA A 265 -17.39 -4.40 -0.12
C ALA A 265 -18.43 -3.44 0.51
N ILE A 266 -19.65 -3.41 0.01
CA ILE A 266 -20.74 -2.62 0.61
C ILE A 266 -20.96 -3.02 2.06
N ALA A 267 -21.10 -4.32 2.34
CA ALA A 267 -21.35 -4.82 3.68
C ALA A 267 -20.22 -4.43 4.66
N GLU A 268 -18.95 -4.48 4.23
CA GLU A 268 -17.83 -4.09 5.06
C GLU A 268 -17.77 -2.57 5.29
N HIS A 269 -18.05 -1.75 4.28
CA HIS A 269 -18.12 -0.29 4.47
C HIS A 269 -19.31 0.13 5.34
N GLU A 270 -20.46 -0.53 5.23
CA GLU A 270 -21.60 -0.30 6.14
C GLU A 270 -21.24 -0.62 7.59
N LYS A 271 -20.58 -1.76 7.83
CA LYS A 271 -20.08 -2.11 9.17
C LYS A 271 -19.06 -1.09 9.70
N ALA A 272 -18.19 -0.56 8.82
CA ALA A 272 -17.28 0.51 9.22
C ALA A 272 -18.06 1.74 9.71
N LEU A 273 -19.15 2.11 9.04
CA LEU A 273 -20.01 3.24 9.41
C LEU A 273 -20.91 2.97 10.64
N GLU A 274 -21.26 1.72 10.91
CA GLU A 274 -21.92 1.35 12.18
C GLU A 274 -21.00 1.62 13.39
N LEU A 275 -19.67 1.46 13.21
CA LEU A 275 -18.67 1.67 14.24
C LEU A 275 -18.16 3.12 14.32
N ASP A 276 -18.03 3.78 13.18
CA ASP A 276 -17.61 5.17 13.03
C ASP A 276 -18.46 5.85 11.95
N PRO A 277 -19.60 6.46 12.35
CA PRO A 277 -20.49 7.14 11.41
C PRO A 277 -19.89 8.36 10.71
N ASP A 278 -18.76 8.88 11.22
CA ASP A 278 -18.09 10.06 10.66
C ASP A 278 -16.90 9.68 9.75
N LEU A 279 -16.80 8.41 9.32
CA LEU A 279 -15.76 7.94 8.42
C LEU A 279 -16.04 8.35 6.97
N SER A 280 -15.63 9.56 6.59
CA SER A 280 -15.91 10.16 5.27
C SER A 280 -15.46 9.29 4.09
N LEU A 281 -14.35 8.56 4.23
CA LEU A 281 -13.84 7.66 3.19
C LEU A 281 -14.77 6.46 2.94
N ALA A 282 -15.37 5.89 3.98
CA ALA A 282 -16.36 4.81 3.81
C ALA A 282 -17.60 5.32 3.07
N HIS A 283 -18.09 6.51 3.44
CA HIS A 283 -19.18 7.15 2.71
C HIS A 283 -18.82 7.40 1.24
N ALA A 284 -17.60 7.90 0.94
CA ALA A 284 -17.15 8.17 -0.43
C ALA A 284 -17.10 6.90 -1.29
N ASN A 285 -16.64 5.77 -0.72
CA ASN A 285 -16.62 4.48 -1.42
C ASN A 285 -18.04 3.96 -1.68
N LEU A 286 -18.95 4.09 -0.72
CA LEU A 286 -20.33 3.66 -0.87
C LEU A 286 -21.07 4.45 -1.96
N ILE A 287 -20.71 5.71 -2.26
CA ILE A 287 -21.27 6.45 -3.40
C ILE A 287 -21.07 5.68 -4.71
N ILE A 288 -19.83 5.23 -4.97
CA ILE A 288 -19.49 4.48 -6.19
C ILE A 288 -20.18 3.11 -6.19
N LEU A 289 -20.08 2.38 -5.08
CA LEU A 289 -20.58 1.01 -4.99
C LEU A 289 -22.10 0.96 -5.17
N TYR A 290 -22.84 1.87 -4.55
CA TYR A 290 -24.29 1.99 -4.76
C TYR A 290 -24.64 2.49 -6.17
N GLY A 291 -23.81 3.35 -6.76
CA GLY A 291 -23.94 3.72 -8.17
C GLY A 291 -23.72 2.54 -9.13
N ARG A 292 -22.80 1.61 -8.82
CA ARG A 292 -22.56 0.38 -9.59
C ARG A 292 -23.70 -0.63 -9.46
N THR A 293 -24.30 -0.73 -8.28
CA THR A 293 -25.45 -1.63 -8.00
C THR A 293 -26.81 -0.99 -8.30
N ASN A 294 -26.83 0.14 -8.98
CA ASN A 294 -28.04 0.84 -9.41
C ASN A 294 -28.97 1.26 -8.25
N GLN A 295 -28.36 1.77 -7.16
CA GLN A 295 -29.05 2.28 -5.97
C GLN A 295 -28.71 3.78 -5.75
N PRO A 296 -29.12 4.68 -6.68
CA PRO A 296 -28.67 6.08 -6.67
C PRO A 296 -29.13 6.87 -5.45
N GLN A 297 -30.28 6.51 -4.84
CA GLN A 297 -30.78 7.17 -3.63
C GLN A 297 -29.85 6.96 -2.45
N LYS A 298 -29.37 5.72 -2.25
CA LYS A 298 -28.38 5.43 -1.20
C LYS A 298 -27.05 6.14 -1.47
N ALA A 299 -26.61 6.15 -2.73
CA ALA A 299 -25.40 6.88 -3.11
C ALA A 299 -25.50 8.37 -2.76
N GLU A 300 -26.67 9.01 -3.00
CA GLU A 300 -26.91 10.40 -2.64
C GLU A 300 -26.92 10.63 -1.11
N GLU A 301 -27.52 9.70 -0.33
CA GLU A 301 -27.49 9.75 1.13
C GLU A 301 -26.04 9.75 1.66
N HIS A 302 -25.20 8.85 1.15
CA HIS A 302 -23.80 8.78 1.51
C HIS A 302 -23.01 10.01 1.03
N PHE A 303 -23.31 10.55 -0.14
CA PHE A 303 -22.70 11.81 -0.59
C PHE A 303 -23.03 12.96 0.37
N ARG A 304 -24.30 13.12 0.76
CA ARG A 304 -24.71 14.16 1.71
C ARG A 304 -24.03 14.00 3.07
N ALA A 305 -23.88 12.77 3.55
CA ALA A 305 -23.17 12.46 4.78
C ALA A 305 -21.69 12.83 4.66
N ALA A 306 -21.00 12.39 3.60
CA ALA A 306 -19.58 12.65 3.38
C ALA A 306 -19.26 14.15 3.37
N VAL A 307 -20.01 14.95 2.62
CA VAL A 307 -19.77 16.41 2.52
C VAL A 307 -20.20 17.20 3.76
N ARG A 308 -21.09 16.64 4.58
CA ARG A 308 -21.41 17.20 5.91
C ARG A 308 -20.24 17.01 6.87
N ILE A 309 -19.60 15.84 6.84
CA ILE A 309 -18.46 15.48 7.70
C ILE A 309 -17.21 16.24 7.26
N ASP A 310 -16.90 16.18 5.97
CA ASP A 310 -15.77 16.88 5.36
C ASP A 310 -16.20 17.61 4.09
N PRO A 311 -16.51 18.90 4.17
CA PRO A 311 -16.90 19.72 3.02
C PRO A 311 -15.84 19.85 1.94
N ASN A 312 -14.57 19.48 2.24
CA ASN A 312 -13.45 19.52 1.30
C ASN A 312 -13.01 18.11 0.82
N HIS A 313 -13.83 17.09 1.04
CA HIS A 313 -13.52 15.73 0.60
C HIS A 313 -13.72 15.59 -0.92
N ALA A 314 -12.67 15.82 -1.69
CA ALA A 314 -12.70 15.88 -3.16
C ALA A 314 -13.27 14.62 -3.81
N ASP A 315 -12.91 13.44 -3.29
CA ASP A 315 -13.35 12.15 -3.85
C ASP A 315 -14.88 11.97 -3.75
N SER A 316 -15.51 12.50 -2.71
CA SER A 316 -16.98 12.43 -2.60
C SER A 316 -17.67 13.23 -3.71
N TYR A 317 -17.18 14.42 -4.00
CA TYR A 317 -17.69 15.21 -5.12
C TYR A 317 -17.44 14.53 -6.47
N TYR A 318 -16.23 14.01 -6.65
CA TYR A 318 -15.87 13.29 -7.87
C TYR A 318 -16.76 12.06 -8.07
N ASN A 319 -16.92 11.22 -7.07
CA ASN A 319 -17.68 9.98 -7.12
C ASN A 319 -19.17 10.25 -7.40
N TYR A 320 -19.72 11.27 -6.77
CA TYR A 320 -21.10 11.67 -7.01
C TYR A 320 -21.28 12.30 -8.40
N GLY A 321 -20.29 13.07 -8.88
CA GLY A 321 -20.26 13.59 -10.24
C GLY A 321 -20.25 12.48 -11.30
N VAL A 322 -19.54 11.39 -11.08
CA VAL A 322 -19.53 10.20 -11.96
C VAL A 322 -20.91 9.53 -11.98
N LEU A 323 -21.58 9.40 -10.84
CA LEU A 323 -22.95 8.87 -10.77
C LEU A 323 -23.92 9.75 -11.56
N LEU A 324 -23.91 11.06 -11.35
CA LEU A 324 -24.77 12.01 -12.06
C LEU A 324 -24.53 11.98 -13.58
N LEU A 325 -23.26 11.82 -14.00
CA LEU A 325 -22.93 11.69 -15.42
C LEU A 325 -23.54 10.40 -16.02
N LYS A 326 -23.50 9.29 -15.29
CA LYS A 326 -24.12 8.02 -15.68
C LYS A 326 -25.65 8.15 -15.80
N GLU A 327 -26.27 8.99 -14.97
CA GLU A 327 -27.70 9.30 -15.01
C GLU A 327 -28.07 10.32 -16.10
N GLY A 328 -27.09 10.87 -16.84
CA GLY A 328 -27.30 11.90 -17.86
C GLY A 328 -27.58 13.30 -17.30
N LYS A 329 -27.31 13.53 -16.00
CA LYS A 329 -27.43 14.82 -15.33
C LYS A 329 -26.15 15.63 -15.50
N ASP A 330 -25.87 16.01 -16.76
CA ASP A 330 -24.58 16.58 -17.18
C ASP A 330 -24.23 17.89 -16.44
N VAL A 331 -25.20 18.77 -16.21
CA VAL A 331 -24.96 20.07 -15.56
C VAL A 331 -24.56 19.91 -14.09
N GLU A 332 -25.28 19.04 -13.39
CA GLU A 332 -25.01 18.71 -12.00
C GLU A 332 -23.65 17.98 -11.87
N ALA A 333 -23.36 17.04 -12.79
CA ALA A 333 -22.07 16.33 -12.83
C ALA A 333 -20.90 17.31 -12.99
N GLU A 334 -21.01 18.27 -13.93
CA GLU A 334 -19.98 19.29 -14.10
C GLU A 334 -19.75 20.11 -12.82
N SER A 335 -20.85 20.51 -12.15
CA SER A 335 -20.76 21.24 -10.87
C SER A 335 -19.99 20.43 -9.83
N MET A 336 -20.23 19.11 -9.74
CA MET A 336 -19.53 18.24 -8.79
C MET A 336 -18.03 18.09 -9.15
N PHE A 337 -17.69 17.90 -10.43
CA PHE A 337 -16.28 17.84 -10.83
C PHE A 337 -15.53 19.17 -10.57
N ARG A 338 -16.19 20.32 -10.71
CA ARG A 338 -15.61 21.62 -10.33
C ARG A 338 -15.33 21.69 -8.84
N LYS A 339 -16.29 21.28 -8.00
CA LYS A 339 -16.08 21.21 -6.55
C LYS A 339 -14.95 20.24 -6.18
N ALA A 340 -14.81 19.12 -6.89
CA ALA A 340 -13.72 18.18 -6.66
C ALA A 340 -12.34 18.84 -6.91
N VAL A 341 -12.17 19.61 -7.99
CA VAL A 341 -10.89 20.30 -8.27
C VAL A 341 -10.70 21.56 -7.42
N GLU A 342 -11.75 22.17 -6.91
CA GLU A 342 -11.67 23.25 -5.91
C GLU A 342 -11.18 22.69 -4.56
N ALA A 343 -11.71 21.54 -4.13
CA ALA A 343 -11.30 20.89 -2.89
C ALA A 343 -9.89 20.27 -2.99
N ASN A 344 -9.57 19.66 -4.16
CA ASN A 344 -8.23 19.12 -4.44
C ASN A 344 -7.76 19.52 -5.84
N PRO A 345 -6.93 20.58 -5.96
CA PRO A 345 -6.36 21.01 -7.24
C PRO A 345 -5.45 19.99 -7.95
N PHE A 346 -5.15 18.85 -7.31
CA PHE A 346 -4.38 17.75 -7.89
C PHE A 346 -5.26 16.57 -8.34
N HIS A 347 -6.56 16.69 -8.30
CA HIS A 347 -7.49 15.61 -8.66
C HIS A 347 -7.56 15.41 -10.18
N SER A 348 -6.64 14.64 -10.73
CA SER A 348 -6.46 14.43 -12.17
C SER A 348 -7.69 13.87 -12.88
N GLN A 349 -8.41 12.93 -12.25
CA GLN A 349 -9.62 12.32 -12.82
C GLN A 349 -10.76 13.33 -12.95
N ALA A 350 -10.90 14.28 -12.01
CA ALA A 350 -11.91 15.31 -12.11
C ALA A 350 -11.60 16.29 -13.27
N TYR A 351 -10.33 16.66 -13.47
CA TYR A 351 -9.92 17.41 -14.64
C TYR A 351 -10.21 16.67 -15.95
N HIS A 352 -9.92 15.37 -16.00
CA HIS A 352 -10.24 14.56 -17.18
C HIS A 352 -11.75 14.59 -17.48
N ASN A 353 -12.60 14.41 -16.45
CA ASN A 353 -14.05 14.44 -16.65
C ASN A 353 -14.57 15.84 -17.05
N LEU A 354 -13.99 16.92 -16.54
CA LEU A 354 -14.28 18.28 -17.04
C LEU A 354 -13.91 18.43 -18.52
N GLY A 355 -12.77 17.87 -18.96
CA GLY A 355 -12.39 17.79 -20.36
C GLY A 355 -13.39 17.01 -21.19
N PHE A 356 -13.82 15.85 -20.72
CA PHE A 356 -14.84 15.04 -21.37
C PHE A 356 -16.18 15.80 -21.51
N MET A 357 -16.59 16.54 -20.48
CA MET A 357 -17.80 17.38 -20.54
C MET A 357 -17.69 18.46 -21.63
N ARG A 358 -16.53 19.11 -21.77
CA ARG A 358 -16.28 20.09 -22.84
C ARG A 358 -16.28 19.44 -24.21
N GLU A 359 -15.67 18.26 -24.32
CA GLU A 359 -15.70 17.49 -25.58
C GLU A 359 -17.12 17.12 -26.02
N LYS A 360 -17.97 16.65 -25.10
CA LYS A 360 -19.42 16.39 -25.34
C LYS A 360 -20.13 17.63 -25.90
N GLN A 361 -19.71 18.83 -25.51
CA GLN A 361 -20.25 20.11 -25.97
C GLN A 361 -19.60 20.57 -27.30
N GLY A 362 -18.66 19.82 -27.88
CA GLY A 362 -17.93 20.21 -29.09
C GLY A 362 -16.83 21.26 -28.85
N ARG A 363 -16.54 21.62 -27.60
CA ARG A 363 -15.58 22.65 -27.19
C ARG A 363 -14.19 22.03 -27.04
N LEU A 364 -13.60 21.59 -28.17
CA LEU A 364 -12.40 20.75 -28.19
C LEU A 364 -11.16 21.43 -27.61
N ASP A 365 -10.99 22.74 -27.80
CA ASP A 365 -9.83 23.45 -27.27
C ASP A 365 -9.88 23.52 -25.74
N GLU A 366 -11.05 23.78 -25.16
CA GLU A 366 -11.22 23.77 -23.71
C GLU A 366 -11.09 22.35 -23.13
N ALA A 367 -11.58 21.33 -23.87
CA ALA A 367 -11.36 19.94 -23.48
C ALA A 367 -9.86 19.61 -23.41
N LEU A 368 -9.08 20.05 -24.39
CA LEU A 368 -7.65 19.88 -24.43
C LEU A 368 -6.96 20.53 -23.22
N GLU A 369 -7.35 21.77 -22.86
CA GLU A 369 -6.82 22.43 -21.67
C GLU A 369 -7.05 21.63 -20.38
N PHE A 370 -8.24 21.07 -20.19
CA PHE A 370 -8.56 20.26 -19.02
C PHE A 370 -7.79 18.92 -19.02
N TYR A 371 -7.66 18.27 -20.19
CA TYR A 371 -6.87 17.04 -20.30
C TYR A 371 -5.36 17.29 -20.05
N LEU A 372 -4.84 18.43 -20.50
CA LEU A 372 -3.47 18.84 -20.19
C LEU A 372 -3.26 19.08 -18.69
N LYS A 373 -4.24 19.70 -18.01
CA LYS A 373 -4.21 19.81 -16.54
C LYS A 373 -4.20 18.42 -15.88
N ALA A 374 -5.00 17.47 -16.38
CA ALA A 374 -5.04 16.12 -15.83
C ALA A 374 -3.66 15.44 -15.90
N VAL A 375 -2.95 15.52 -17.06
CA VAL A 375 -1.61 14.91 -17.21
C VAL A 375 -0.51 15.72 -16.53
N GLU A 376 -0.68 17.02 -16.32
CA GLU A 376 0.21 17.84 -15.50
C GLU A 376 0.21 17.36 -14.04
N ARG A 377 -0.96 16.98 -13.53
CA ARG A 377 -1.14 16.49 -12.15
C ARG A 377 -0.79 15.01 -12.00
N GLN A 378 -1.04 14.23 -13.03
CA GLN A 378 -0.73 12.79 -13.09
C GLN A 378 -0.07 12.47 -14.43
N PRO A 379 1.26 12.56 -14.55
CA PRO A 379 1.97 12.30 -15.80
C PRO A 379 1.76 10.91 -16.40
N ASN A 380 1.45 9.91 -15.56
CA ASN A 380 1.15 8.54 -15.99
C ASN A 380 -0.36 8.29 -15.97
N TYR A 381 -1.12 9.08 -16.76
CA TYR A 381 -2.57 8.91 -16.88
C TYR A 381 -2.95 8.51 -18.32
N PRO A 382 -3.00 7.20 -18.64
CA PRO A 382 -3.20 6.68 -20.01
C PRO A 382 -4.42 7.27 -20.72
N LEU A 383 -5.56 7.30 -20.04
CA LEU A 383 -6.82 7.78 -20.60
C LEU A 383 -6.76 9.27 -20.99
N ALA A 384 -6.13 10.10 -20.16
CA ALA A 384 -5.98 11.53 -20.46
C ALA A 384 -5.01 11.74 -21.66
N HIS A 385 -3.89 11.03 -21.70
CA HIS A 385 -3.00 11.06 -22.87
C HIS A 385 -3.69 10.58 -24.14
N PHE A 386 -4.48 9.52 -24.08
CA PHE A 386 -5.28 9.06 -25.22
C PHE A 386 -6.25 10.15 -25.71
N SER A 387 -6.95 10.81 -24.78
CA SER A 387 -7.90 11.88 -25.11
C SER A 387 -7.23 13.07 -25.78
N ILE A 388 -6.05 13.49 -25.28
CA ILE A 388 -5.22 14.53 -25.90
C ILE A 388 -4.79 14.11 -27.30
N GLY A 389 -4.22 12.91 -27.45
CA GLY A 389 -3.77 12.38 -28.74
C GLY A 389 -4.88 12.37 -29.78
N ARG A 390 -6.10 12.01 -29.39
CA ARG A 390 -7.27 11.99 -30.26
C ARG A 390 -7.67 13.38 -30.73
N ILE A 391 -7.67 14.39 -29.86
CA ILE A 391 -7.95 15.78 -30.25
C ILE A 391 -6.86 16.30 -31.19
N LEU A 392 -5.59 16.09 -30.87
CA LEU A 392 -4.46 16.54 -31.70
C LEU A 392 -4.47 15.86 -33.06
N ALA A 393 -4.79 14.58 -33.17
CA ALA A 393 -4.93 13.86 -34.43
C ALA A 393 -6.06 14.44 -35.31
N ASN A 394 -7.18 14.86 -34.71
CA ASN A 394 -8.27 15.54 -35.41
C ASN A 394 -7.87 16.93 -35.90
N GLN A 395 -6.98 17.61 -35.16
CA GLN A 395 -6.36 18.87 -35.56
C GLN A 395 -5.22 18.69 -36.61
N LYS A 396 -4.96 17.47 -37.07
CA LYS A 396 -3.87 17.07 -37.96
C LYS A 396 -2.44 17.29 -37.43
N LYS A 397 -2.32 17.46 -36.11
CA LYS A 397 -1.05 17.56 -35.37
C LYS A 397 -0.52 16.16 -35.06
N TYR A 398 -0.17 15.41 -36.13
CA TYR A 398 0.06 13.96 -35.99
C TYR A 398 1.28 13.61 -35.14
N ASP A 399 2.37 14.37 -35.21
CA ASP A 399 3.57 14.07 -34.41
C ASP A 399 3.32 14.28 -32.90
N GLU A 400 2.60 15.35 -32.53
CA GLU A 400 2.18 15.57 -31.14
C GLU A 400 1.21 14.48 -30.68
N ALA A 401 0.25 14.10 -31.54
CA ALA A 401 -0.70 13.02 -31.23
C ALA A 401 0.01 11.69 -31.01
N ILE A 402 0.98 11.33 -31.84
CA ILE A 402 1.80 10.12 -31.70
C ILE A 402 2.49 10.10 -30.35
N ASN A 403 3.10 11.20 -29.93
CA ASN A 403 3.77 11.27 -28.63
C ASN A 403 2.79 10.99 -27.48
N HIS A 404 1.61 11.61 -27.48
CA HIS A 404 0.61 11.37 -26.46
C HIS A 404 0.03 9.95 -26.51
N PHE A 405 -0.19 9.37 -27.69
CA PHE A 405 -0.60 7.97 -27.80
C PHE A 405 0.48 7.00 -27.28
N GLN A 406 1.76 7.29 -27.47
CA GLN A 406 2.83 6.48 -26.88
C GLN A 406 2.82 6.54 -25.35
N LEU A 407 2.60 7.71 -24.77
CA LEU A 407 2.46 7.88 -23.33
C LEU A 407 1.20 7.18 -22.74
N SER A 408 0.16 6.98 -23.56
CA SER A 408 -1.03 6.25 -23.11
C SER A 408 -0.84 4.73 -23.01
N LEU A 409 0.28 4.19 -23.48
CA LEU A 409 0.54 2.74 -23.45
C LEU A 409 1.07 2.23 -22.10
N SER A 410 1.42 3.11 -21.18
CA SER A 410 1.99 2.73 -19.87
C SER A 410 1.29 3.48 -18.73
N PRO A 411 0.83 2.77 -17.68
CA PRO A 411 0.80 1.30 -17.56
C PRO A 411 -0.19 0.64 -18.53
N GLU A 412 0.02 -0.64 -18.82
CA GLU A 412 -0.92 -1.41 -19.65
C GLU A 412 -2.28 -1.55 -18.95
N THR A 413 -3.34 -1.41 -19.75
CA THR A 413 -4.73 -1.55 -19.32
C THR A 413 -5.53 -2.39 -20.31
N ASP A 414 -6.77 -2.73 -20.01
CA ASP A 414 -7.68 -3.39 -20.95
C ASP A 414 -7.94 -2.55 -22.21
N ALA A 415 -7.73 -1.23 -22.12
CA ALA A 415 -7.85 -0.30 -23.24
C ALA A 415 -6.58 -0.21 -24.11
N THR A 416 -5.45 -0.80 -23.71
CA THR A 416 -4.17 -0.73 -24.44
C THR A 416 -4.28 -1.12 -25.91
N PRO A 417 -5.06 -2.17 -26.31
CA PRO A 417 -5.24 -2.47 -27.73
C PRO A 417 -5.88 -1.32 -28.53
N THR A 418 -6.83 -0.60 -27.92
CA THR A 418 -7.46 0.60 -28.51
C THR A 418 -6.44 1.73 -28.67
N TYR A 419 -5.58 1.93 -27.68
CA TYR A 419 -4.54 2.96 -27.73
C TYR A 419 -3.48 2.66 -28.78
N LEU A 420 -3.04 1.41 -28.91
CA LEU A 420 -2.16 0.93 -29.96
C LEU A 420 -2.77 1.12 -31.36
N TYR A 421 -4.06 0.84 -31.51
CA TYR A 421 -4.77 1.03 -32.77
C TYR A 421 -4.87 2.51 -33.15
N ALA A 422 -5.15 3.40 -32.21
CA ALA A 422 -5.15 4.84 -32.45
C ALA A 422 -3.76 5.37 -32.81
N LEU A 423 -2.71 4.85 -32.15
CA LEU A 423 -1.31 5.15 -32.48
C LEU A 423 -0.97 4.71 -33.91
N ALA A 424 -1.36 3.50 -34.31
CA ALA A 424 -1.18 3.02 -35.67
C ALA A 424 -1.89 3.91 -36.70
N ALA A 425 -3.12 4.35 -36.42
CA ALA A 425 -3.88 5.27 -37.26
C ALA A 425 -3.22 6.64 -37.36
N ALA A 426 -2.63 7.16 -36.28
CA ALA A 426 -1.88 8.41 -36.28
C ALA A 426 -0.60 8.30 -37.14
N PHE A 427 0.17 7.22 -37.02
CA PHE A 427 1.33 6.95 -37.89
C PHE A 427 0.92 6.86 -39.37
N ALA A 428 -0.18 6.16 -39.68
CA ALA A 428 -0.67 6.07 -41.08
C ALA A 428 -1.02 7.43 -41.65
N ARG A 429 -1.69 8.31 -40.87
CA ARG A 429 -2.03 9.68 -41.29
C ARG A 429 -0.82 10.59 -41.39
N ALA A 430 0.24 10.31 -40.62
CA ALA A 430 1.52 11.00 -40.74
C ALA A 430 2.40 10.50 -41.90
N GLY A 431 1.93 9.50 -42.67
CA GLY A 431 2.68 8.90 -43.79
C GLY A 431 3.74 7.89 -43.35
N LYS A 432 3.82 7.55 -42.06
CA LYS A 432 4.80 6.61 -41.46
C LYS A 432 4.24 5.19 -41.50
N ARG A 433 4.26 4.58 -42.71
CA ARG A 433 3.57 3.31 -42.97
C ARG A 433 4.13 2.14 -42.20
N GLU A 434 5.44 2.04 -42.07
CA GLU A 434 6.08 0.91 -41.39
C GLU A 434 5.69 0.86 -39.87
N GLU A 435 5.74 2.00 -39.23
CA GLU A 435 5.32 2.16 -37.84
C GLU A 435 3.81 1.88 -37.69
N ALA A 436 2.99 2.35 -38.64
CA ALA A 436 1.56 2.07 -38.65
C ALA A 436 1.28 0.56 -38.71
N LEU A 437 1.95 -0.18 -39.55
CA LEU A 437 1.86 -1.63 -39.67
C LEU A 437 2.35 -2.31 -38.39
N LYS A 438 3.47 -1.88 -37.81
CA LYS A 438 4.04 -2.41 -36.57
C LYS A 438 3.04 -2.32 -35.43
N TYR A 439 2.55 -1.10 -35.13
CA TYR A 439 1.64 -0.89 -34.01
C TYR A 439 0.23 -1.46 -34.28
N GLY A 440 -0.21 -1.48 -35.54
CA GLY A 440 -1.45 -2.15 -35.93
C GLY A 440 -1.41 -3.66 -35.66
N ARG A 441 -0.30 -4.34 -35.95
CA ARG A 441 -0.11 -5.78 -35.64
C ARG A 441 -0.06 -6.02 -34.13
N GLN A 442 0.60 -5.17 -33.37
CA GLN A 442 0.59 -5.25 -31.90
C GLN A 442 -0.83 -5.07 -31.33
N ALA A 443 -1.58 -4.08 -31.82
CA ALA A 443 -2.98 -3.88 -31.45
C ALA A 443 -3.82 -5.11 -31.73
N ARG A 444 -3.64 -5.73 -32.91
CA ARG A 444 -4.32 -6.95 -33.34
C ARG A 444 -4.06 -8.13 -32.40
N GLU A 445 -2.78 -8.37 -32.10
CA GLU A 445 -2.36 -9.45 -31.19
C GLU A 445 -2.97 -9.28 -29.80
N GLN A 446 -2.86 -8.11 -29.23
CA GLN A 446 -3.40 -7.84 -27.90
C GLN A 446 -4.94 -7.83 -27.85
N ALA A 447 -5.62 -7.34 -28.89
CA ALA A 447 -7.07 -7.40 -28.99
C ALA A 447 -7.58 -8.85 -29.10
N ALA A 448 -6.88 -9.70 -29.83
CA ALA A 448 -7.16 -11.13 -29.95
C ALA A 448 -6.97 -11.85 -28.61
N ALA A 449 -5.87 -11.59 -27.91
CA ALA A 449 -5.58 -12.17 -26.60
C ALA A 449 -6.63 -11.79 -25.53
N ARG A 450 -7.23 -10.60 -25.64
CA ARG A 450 -8.27 -10.11 -24.71
C ARG A 450 -9.71 -10.39 -25.19
N GLY A 451 -9.89 -11.09 -26.34
CA GLY A 451 -11.21 -11.41 -26.87
C GLY A 451 -12.02 -10.22 -27.38
N GLN A 452 -11.37 -9.09 -27.71
CA GLN A 452 -12.03 -7.83 -28.17
C GLN A 452 -12.42 -7.94 -29.66
N THR A 453 -13.42 -8.76 -29.96
CA THR A 453 -13.76 -9.20 -31.32
C THR A 453 -14.10 -8.04 -32.28
N GLU A 454 -14.82 -7.02 -31.82
CA GLU A 454 -15.22 -5.87 -32.67
C GLU A 454 -14.02 -4.99 -33.03
N LEU A 455 -13.16 -4.73 -32.04
CA LEU A 455 -11.92 -4.00 -32.25
C LEU A 455 -11.01 -4.76 -33.21
N LEU A 456 -10.89 -6.10 -33.04
CA LEU A 456 -10.10 -6.96 -33.89
C LEU A 456 -10.54 -6.89 -35.37
N ARG A 457 -11.84 -6.94 -35.64
CA ARG A 457 -12.40 -6.78 -37.00
C ARG A 457 -12.01 -5.43 -37.62
N SER A 458 -12.08 -4.36 -36.83
CA SER A 458 -11.70 -3.02 -37.32
C SER A 458 -10.22 -2.93 -37.63
N ILE A 459 -9.37 -3.49 -36.79
CA ILE A 459 -7.92 -3.53 -36.99
C ILE A 459 -7.58 -4.37 -38.22
N ASP A 460 -8.15 -5.57 -38.40
CA ASP A 460 -7.90 -6.46 -39.53
C ASP A 460 -8.26 -5.79 -40.87
N ARG A 461 -9.40 -5.09 -40.93
CA ARG A 461 -9.82 -4.34 -42.11
C ARG A 461 -8.80 -3.24 -42.47
N ASP A 462 -8.38 -2.47 -41.50
CA ASP A 462 -7.50 -1.30 -41.75
C ASP A 462 -6.06 -1.74 -42.02
N LEU A 463 -5.58 -2.82 -41.37
CA LEU A 463 -4.28 -3.43 -41.71
C LEU A 463 -4.25 -3.93 -43.16
N LYS A 464 -5.30 -4.65 -43.60
CA LYS A 464 -5.42 -5.13 -44.99
C LYS A 464 -5.39 -3.98 -45.98
N ALA A 465 -6.10 -2.87 -45.70
CA ALA A 465 -6.09 -1.69 -46.54
C ALA A 465 -4.69 -1.04 -46.60
N LEU A 466 -4.01 -0.98 -45.45
CA LEU A 466 -2.69 -0.39 -45.35
C LEU A 466 -1.62 -1.25 -46.05
N GLU A 467 -1.74 -2.59 -46.00
CA GLU A 467 -0.85 -3.54 -46.70
C GLU A 467 -1.05 -3.52 -48.21
N ALA A 468 -2.29 -3.31 -48.69
CA ALA A 468 -2.60 -3.22 -50.12
C ALA A 468 -2.23 -1.89 -50.75
N ALA A 469 -2.06 -0.83 -49.98
CA ALA A 469 -1.66 0.51 -50.48
C ALA A 469 -0.22 0.47 -51.03
N THR A 470 -0.04 0.74 -52.29
CA THR A 470 1.30 0.86 -52.93
C THR A 470 2.08 2.02 -52.29
N PRO A 471 3.39 1.85 -51.98
CA PRO A 471 4.22 2.98 -51.54
C PRO A 471 4.18 4.10 -52.56
N ARG A 472 3.73 5.29 -52.19
CA ARG A 472 3.87 6.51 -53.04
C ARG A 472 5.26 7.06 -52.89
#